data_a21889dcc2791765839b6aa33b5e14bc
#
_entry.id   a21889dcc2791765839b6aa33b5e14bc
#
_cell.length_a   1.000
_cell.length_b   1.000
_cell.length_c   1.000
_cell.angle_alpha   90.00
_cell.angle_beta   90.00
_cell.angle_gamma   90.00
#
_symmetry.space_group_name_H-M   'P 1'
#
loop_
_entity.id
_entity.type
_entity.pdbx_description
1 polymer ?
#
loop_
_entity_poly.entity_id
_entity_poly.type
_entity_poly.pdbx_seq_one_letter_code
_entity_poly.pdbx_strand_id
1 'polypeptide(L)'
;MFRNRELKIEWIIDAALTVLLSAAGFFVHPLAGVLLLVLGGGLTALHLFLGRRRYASIEALSKSVDRVLHEQDQILITDSEEGELAILTAEIRKMTVRMKEQTEQLKDDKRLLSDAIADLFHQIRTPLTSLHLLVSLLPEADLPTEKRVQYLHECKQQLSRIQWITETLLKLSKLDADTVRFRPEPIEAKALIGQAAEPLRIRMELKEIALAIEDRGATLSVDRAWTVEALSNILKNCMEHTQPGGRITVTAEESPVFCRITVSDTGTGFEPEDLGHVFERFYRGKNAANDSIGIGLALSREVIAAQGGTIVAKNADTGGAQFVITFYKAVL
;
A
#
# COMPACT_ATOMS: atom_id res chain seq x y z
N MET A 1 45.88 -19.75 2.95
CA MET A 1 46.50 -18.95 4.02
C MET A 1 47.14 -17.63 3.56
N PHE A 2 47.80 -17.56 2.39
CA PHE A 2 48.47 -16.38 1.87
C PHE A 2 47.78 -15.72 0.65
N ARG A 3 46.44 -15.73 0.62
CA ARG A 3 45.68 -15.13 -0.51
C ARG A 3 45.53 -13.60 -0.38
N ASN A 4 45.78 -13.04 0.81
CA ASN A 4 45.68 -11.60 1.05
C ASN A 4 47.04 -10.92 0.99
N ARG A 5 47.20 -10.06 -0.03
CA ARG A 5 48.46 -9.37 -0.33
C ARG A 5 48.89 -8.41 0.79
N GLU A 6 47.92 -7.80 1.47
CA GLU A 6 48.16 -6.85 2.58
C GLU A 6 48.78 -7.54 3.80
N LEU A 7 48.23 -8.65 4.28
CA LEU A 7 48.80 -9.42 5.38
C LEU A 7 50.25 -9.91 5.10
N LYS A 8 50.54 -10.23 3.84
CA LYS A 8 51.92 -10.60 3.45
C LYS A 8 52.86 -9.43 3.55
N ILE A 9 52.44 -8.25 3.14
CA ILE A 9 53.27 -7.04 3.17
C ILE A 9 53.53 -6.61 4.63
N GLU A 10 52.47 -6.56 5.45
CA GLU A 10 52.61 -6.22 6.88
C GLU A 10 53.55 -7.20 7.60
N TRP A 11 53.37 -8.51 7.38
CA TRP A 11 54.27 -9.52 7.97
C TRP A 11 55.74 -9.36 7.54
N ILE A 12 55.98 -9.08 6.25
CA ILE A 12 57.36 -8.87 5.72
C ILE A 12 57.98 -7.62 6.36
N ILE A 13 57.21 -6.56 6.53
CA ILE A 13 57.66 -5.31 7.15
C ILE A 13 57.99 -5.55 8.61
N ASP A 14 57.10 -6.19 9.39
CA ASP A 14 57.30 -6.48 10.80
C ASP A 14 58.50 -7.40 11.03
N ALA A 15 58.62 -8.45 10.19
CA ALA A 15 59.78 -9.35 10.27
C ALA A 15 61.10 -8.64 9.90
N ALA A 16 61.12 -7.83 8.86
CA ALA A 16 62.27 -7.06 8.45
C ALA A 16 62.71 -6.05 9.55
N LEU A 17 61.75 -5.35 10.14
CA LEU A 17 61.96 -4.39 11.21
C LEU A 17 62.51 -5.08 12.47
N THR A 18 62.00 -6.24 12.84
CA THR A 18 62.43 -7.07 13.96
C THR A 18 63.88 -7.51 13.76
N VAL A 19 64.25 -7.99 12.55
CA VAL A 19 65.62 -8.41 12.24
C VAL A 19 66.56 -7.24 12.29
N LEU A 20 66.20 -6.08 11.76
CA LEU A 20 67.01 -4.88 11.70
C LEU A 20 67.31 -4.32 13.09
N LEU A 21 66.26 -4.23 13.95
CA LEU A 21 66.39 -3.78 15.35
C LEU A 21 67.20 -4.77 16.19
N SER A 22 67.01 -6.08 15.98
CA SER A 22 67.82 -7.11 16.68
C SER A 22 69.26 -7.06 16.27
N ALA A 23 69.60 -6.88 14.98
CA ALA A 23 70.98 -6.72 14.52
C ALA A 23 71.65 -5.48 15.11
N ALA A 24 70.98 -4.34 15.17
CA ALA A 24 71.44 -3.14 15.83
C ALA A 24 71.67 -3.36 17.32
N GLY A 25 70.80 -4.10 18.00
CA GLY A 25 70.95 -4.46 19.42
C GLY A 25 72.18 -5.32 19.70
N PHE A 26 72.51 -6.25 18.80
CA PHE A 26 73.70 -7.09 18.91
C PHE A 26 75.04 -6.29 18.86
N PHE A 27 75.04 -5.18 18.09
CA PHE A 27 76.20 -4.28 18.04
C PHE A 27 76.44 -3.54 19.38
N VAL A 28 75.37 -3.31 20.17
CA VAL A 28 75.50 -2.61 21.48
C VAL A 28 75.83 -3.60 22.62
N HIS A 29 75.09 -4.70 22.70
CA HIS A 29 75.31 -5.76 23.71
C HIS A 29 74.54 -7.05 23.26
N PRO A 30 75.19 -8.25 23.43
CA PRO A 30 74.58 -9.52 22.98
C PRO A 30 73.17 -9.80 23.60
N LEU A 31 73.06 -9.50 24.91
CA LEU A 31 71.79 -9.66 25.63
C LEU A 31 70.68 -8.74 25.09
N ALA A 32 70.97 -7.52 24.64
CA ALA A 32 70.01 -6.58 24.09
C ALA A 32 69.49 -7.07 22.72
N GLY A 33 70.40 -7.63 21.91
CA GLY A 33 70.01 -8.24 20.61
C GLY A 33 69.00 -9.41 20.75
N VAL A 34 69.29 -10.30 21.72
CA VAL A 34 68.38 -11.44 22.03
C VAL A 34 67.00 -10.96 22.54
N LEU A 35 67.00 -9.98 23.42
CA LEU A 35 65.83 -9.45 24.06
C LEU A 35 64.92 -8.75 23.00
N LEU A 36 65.47 -7.99 22.03
CA LEU A 36 64.76 -7.36 20.92
C LEU A 36 64.24 -8.40 19.97
N LEU A 37 64.95 -9.51 19.73
CA LEU A 37 64.47 -10.58 18.86
C LEU A 37 63.30 -11.32 19.46
N VAL A 38 63.30 -11.60 20.76
CA VAL A 38 62.18 -12.26 21.46
C VAL A 38 60.95 -11.34 21.52
N LEU A 39 61.15 -10.06 21.88
CA LEU A 39 60.07 -9.06 21.89
C LEU A 39 59.46 -8.84 20.51
N GLY A 40 60.29 -8.62 19.50
CA GLY A 40 59.82 -8.42 18.11
C GLY A 40 59.13 -9.66 17.55
N GLY A 41 59.67 -10.86 17.83
CA GLY A 41 59.00 -12.11 17.44
C GLY A 41 57.67 -12.31 18.16
N GLY A 42 57.57 -11.94 19.42
CA GLY A 42 56.28 -11.97 20.14
C GLY A 42 55.25 -10.98 19.58
N LEU A 43 55.71 -9.76 19.28
CA LEU A 43 54.83 -8.74 18.66
C LEU A 43 54.33 -9.16 17.25
N THR A 44 55.21 -9.69 16.41
CA THR A 44 54.80 -10.20 15.06
C THR A 44 53.85 -11.37 15.18
N ALA A 45 54.05 -12.30 16.12
CA ALA A 45 53.17 -13.42 16.37
C ALA A 45 51.78 -12.95 16.85
N LEU A 46 51.74 -11.97 17.78
CA LEU A 46 50.52 -11.37 18.27
C LEU A 46 49.75 -10.63 17.13
N HIS A 47 50.45 -9.86 16.32
CA HIS A 47 49.86 -9.15 15.17
C HIS A 47 49.27 -10.13 14.16
N LEU A 48 49.96 -11.20 13.85
CA LEU A 48 49.43 -12.25 12.98
C LEU A 48 48.18 -12.94 13.55
N PHE A 49 48.17 -13.20 14.85
CA PHE A 49 47.00 -13.82 15.52
C PHE A 49 45.79 -12.91 15.47
N LEU A 50 45.95 -11.62 15.82
CA LEU A 50 44.85 -10.63 15.76
C LEU A 50 44.36 -10.39 14.33
N GLY A 51 45.27 -10.29 13.34
CA GLY A 51 44.94 -10.16 11.95
C GLY A 51 44.09 -11.36 11.42
N ARG A 52 44.50 -12.59 11.77
CA ARG A 52 43.73 -13.80 11.40
C ARG A 52 42.30 -13.79 11.98
N ARG A 53 42.19 -13.41 13.27
CA ARG A 53 40.85 -13.33 13.91
C ARG A 53 39.96 -12.32 13.21
N ARG A 54 40.52 -11.13 12.89
CA ARG A 54 39.81 -10.07 12.17
C ARG A 54 39.34 -10.50 10.78
N TYR A 55 40.19 -11.16 10.00
CA TYR A 55 39.81 -11.65 8.65
C TYR A 55 38.79 -12.80 8.69
N ALA A 56 38.88 -13.70 9.67
CA ALA A 56 37.91 -14.76 9.87
C ALA A 56 36.52 -14.20 10.17
N SER A 57 36.45 -13.14 10.99
CA SER A 57 35.20 -12.44 11.29
C SER A 57 34.59 -11.77 10.05
N ILE A 58 35.40 -11.11 9.22
CA ILE A 58 34.97 -10.49 7.94
C ILE A 58 34.48 -11.55 6.97
N GLU A 59 35.17 -12.68 6.84
CA GLU A 59 34.76 -13.79 5.96
C GLU A 59 33.43 -14.42 6.42
N ALA A 60 33.26 -14.58 7.74
CA ALA A 60 32.01 -15.07 8.33
C ALA A 60 30.84 -14.13 8.07
N LEU A 61 31.06 -12.81 8.19
CA LEU A 61 30.07 -11.77 7.89
C LEU A 61 29.69 -11.80 6.40
N SER A 62 30.67 -11.86 5.50
CA SER A 62 30.44 -11.95 4.05
C SER A 62 29.62 -13.17 3.68
N LYS A 63 29.92 -14.36 4.25
CA LYS A 63 29.14 -15.58 4.05
C LYS A 63 27.72 -15.51 4.60
N SER A 64 27.53 -14.76 5.69
CA SER A 64 26.21 -14.55 6.28
C SER A 64 25.36 -13.63 5.41
N VAL A 65 25.92 -12.57 4.86
CA VAL A 65 25.25 -11.68 3.90
C VAL A 65 24.87 -12.45 2.62
N ASP A 66 25.78 -13.27 2.08
CA ASP A 66 25.52 -14.06 0.87
C ASP A 66 24.39 -15.09 1.09
N ARG A 67 24.32 -15.72 2.24
CA ARG A 67 23.21 -16.62 2.60
C ARG A 67 21.85 -15.92 2.66
N VAL A 68 21.83 -14.72 3.20
CA VAL A 68 20.58 -13.93 3.26
C VAL A 68 20.11 -13.52 1.88
N LEU A 69 21.02 -13.14 0.99
CA LEU A 69 20.70 -12.78 -0.40
C LEU A 69 20.16 -13.95 -1.23
N HIS A 70 20.52 -15.21 -0.87
CA HIS A 70 20.09 -16.42 -1.57
C HIS A 70 18.93 -17.18 -0.85
N GLU A 71 18.09 -16.47 -0.10
CA GLU A 71 16.85 -17.00 0.54
C GLU A 71 17.03 -18.15 1.55
N GLN A 72 18.19 -18.34 2.10
CA GLN A 72 18.38 -19.31 3.20
C GLN A 72 18.00 -18.67 4.54
N ASP A 73 16.93 -19.18 5.11
CA ASP A 73 16.00 -18.62 6.10
C ASP A 73 16.50 -18.25 7.51
N GLN A 74 17.78 -18.14 7.77
CA GLN A 74 18.26 -17.77 9.11
C GLN A 74 19.27 -16.62 9.05
N ILE A 75 18.86 -15.46 9.60
CA ILE A 75 19.75 -14.35 9.90
C ILE A 75 20.62 -14.77 11.12
N LEU A 76 21.54 -15.70 10.92
CA LEU A 76 22.58 -16.06 11.89
C LEU A 76 23.80 -15.14 11.66
N ILE A 77 23.59 -13.84 11.85
CA ILE A 77 24.72 -12.93 11.99
C ILE A 77 25.15 -13.03 13.45
N THR A 78 26.20 -13.81 13.69
CA THR A 78 26.80 -13.97 15.01
C THR A 78 27.33 -12.61 15.46
N ASP A 79 27.00 -12.20 16.68
CA ASP A 79 27.52 -10.96 17.25
C ASP A 79 29.06 -11.05 17.30
N SER A 80 29.74 -10.12 16.63
CA SER A 80 31.14 -9.95 16.80
C SER A 80 31.38 -9.20 18.11
N GLU A 81 32.39 -9.68 18.87
CA GLU A 81 32.85 -9.02 20.07
C GLU A 81 33.26 -7.56 19.76
N GLU A 82 33.19 -6.69 20.76
CA GLU A 82 33.37 -5.25 20.74
C GLU A 82 34.37 -4.68 19.70
N GLY A 83 34.04 -3.53 19.09
CA GLY A 83 34.88 -2.81 18.14
C GLY A 83 34.15 -2.35 16.86
N GLU A 84 34.92 -1.78 15.92
CA GLU A 84 34.39 -1.28 14.62
C GLU A 84 33.66 -2.33 13.81
N LEU A 85 34.09 -3.59 13.88
CA LEU A 85 33.41 -4.72 13.21
C LEU A 85 32.01 -5.03 13.79
N ALA A 86 31.82 -4.80 15.10
CA ALA A 86 30.51 -4.96 15.74
C ALA A 86 29.53 -3.92 15.24
N ILE A 87 29.96 -2.67 15.07
CA ILE A 87 29.14 -1.59 14.51
C ILE A 87 28.74 -1.93 13.06
N LEU A 88 29.69 -2.35 12.22
CA LEU A 88 29.44 -2.73 10.84
C LEU A 88 28.46 -3.92 10.76
N THR A 89 28.64 -4.92 11.62
CA THR A 89 27.76 -6.08 11.71
C THR A 89 26.32 -5.68 12.08
N ALA A 90 26.17 -4.75 13.05
CA ALA A 90 24.86 -4.24 13.46
C ALA A 90 24.16 -3.47 12.33
N GLU A 91 24.88 -2.62 11.58
CA GLU A 91 24.31 -1.88 10.44
C GLU A 91 23.92 -2.82 9.28
N ILE A 92 24.76 -3.80 8.97
CA ILE A 92 24.41 -4.81 7.94
C ILE A 92 23.18 -5.61 8.37
N ARG A 93 23.08 -6.04 9.65
CA ARG A 93 21.90 -6.71 10.19
C ARG A 93 20.64 -5.87 9.99
N LYS A 94 20.70 -4.59 10.36
CA LYS A 94 19.58 -3.64 10.21
C LYS A 94 19.15 -3.48 8.76
N MET A 95 20.11 -3.36 7.84
CA MET A 95 19.83 -3.30 6.40
C MET A 95 19.18 -4.59 5.91
N THR A 96 19.68 -5.75 6.34
CA THR A 96 19.16 -7.05 5.96
C THR A 96 17.73 -7.27 6.43
N VAL A 97 17.43 -6.90 7.69
CA VAL A 97 16.05 -6.96 8.23
C VAL A 97 15.12 -6.08 7.41
N ARG A 98 15.51 -4.84 7.13
CA ARG A 98 14.72 -3.93 6.29
C ARG A 98 14.50 -4.47 4.88
N MET A 99 15.51 -5.03 4.23
CA MET A 99 15.36 -5.64 2.92
C MET A 99 14.38 -6.82 2.94
N LYS A 100 14.43 -7.65 3.99
CA LYS A 100 13.51 -8.77 4.15
C LYS A 100 12.08 -8.27 4.32
N GLU A 101 11.84 -7.29 5.20
CA GLU A 101 10.53 -6.66 5.39
C GLU A 101 9.99 -6.08 4.08
N GLN A 102 10.81 -5.35 3.33
CA GLN A 102 10.43 -4.79 2.03
C GLN A 102 10.11 -5.87 0.99
N THR A 103 10.87 -6.96 0.99
CA THR A 103 10.64 -8.08 0.07
C THR A 103 9.35 -8.81 0.40
N GLU A 104 9.05 -9.01 1.68
CA GLU A 104 7.78 -9.61 2.14
C GLU A 104 6.60 -8.71 1.79
N GLN A 105 6.69 -7.41 2.06
CA GLN A 105 5.68 -6.44 1.65
C GLN A 105 5.43 -6.47 0.13
N LEU A 106 6.51 -6.47 -0.67
CA LEU A 106 6.37 -6.55 -2.12
C LEU A 106 5.73 -7.86 -2.60
N LYS A 107 6.00 -8.98 -1.93
CA LYS A 107 5.35 -10.27 -2.21
C LYS A 107 3.87 -10.23 -1.88
N ASP A 108 3.51 -9.62 -0.76
CA ASP A 108 2.10 -9.47 -0.34
C ASP A 108 1.35 -8.51 -1.25
N ASP A 109 1.94 -7.37 -1.62
CA ASP A 109 1.37 -6.43 -2.60
C ASP A 109 1.16 -7.11 -3.96
N LYS A 110 2.13 -7.93 -4.41
CA LYS A 110 2.01 -8.69 -5.66
C LYS A 110 0.90 -9.74 -5.59
N ARG A 111 0.71 -10.41 -4.45
CA ARG A 111 -0.40 -11.35 -4.25
C ARG A 111 -1.74 -10.62 -4.30
N LEU A 112 -1.88 -9.54 -3.52
CA LEU A 112 -3.08 -8.69 -3.53
C LEU A 112 -3.42 -8.22 -4.94
N LEU A 113 -2.42 -7.77 -5.71
CA LEU A 113 -2.63 -7.36 -7.10
C LEU A 113 -3.07 -8.54 -7.99
N SER A 114 -2.48 -9.72 -7.81
CA SER A 114 -2.84 -10.92 -8.58
C SER A 114 -4.27 -11.36 -8.30
N ASP A 115 -4.67 -11.38 -7.03
CA ASP A 115 -6.01 -11.74 -6.60
C ASP A 115 -7.04 -10.71 -7.10
N ALA A 116 -6.71 -9.42 -7.01
CA ALA A 116 -7.50 -8.34 -7.54
C ALA A 116 -7.73 -8.46 -9.06
N ILE A 117 -6.68 -8.80 -9.82
CA ILE A 117 -6.78 -9.03 -11.27
C ILE A 117 -7.68 -10.26 -11.57
N ALA A 118 -7.54 -11.34 -10.80
CA ALA A 118 -8.39 -12.53 -10.96
C ALA A 118 -9.85 -12.21 -10.71
N ASP A 119 -10.17 -11.47 -9.66
CA ASP A 119 -11.52 -11.02 -9.34
C ASP A 119 -12.10 -10.12 -10.45
N LEU A 120 -11.29 -9.23 -10.99
CA LEU A 120 -11.68 -8.41 -12.15
C LEU A 120 -12.09 -9.24 -13.36
N PHE A 121 -11.27 -10.24 -13.71
CA PHE A 121 -11.60 -11.12 -14.81
C PHE A 121 -12.91 -11.88 -14.55
N HIS A 122 -13.16 -12.29 -13.32
CA HIS A 122 -14.44 -12.91 -12.94
C HIS A 122 -15.60 -11.93 -13.07
N GLN A 123 -15.45 -10.67 -12.62
CA GLN A 123 -16.48 -9.63 -12.70
C GLN A 123 -16.80 -9.19 -14.16
N ILE A 124 -15.84 -9.30 -15.08
CA ILE A 124 -16.05 -9.05 -16.51
C ILE A 124 -16.63 -10.28 -17.22
N ARG A 125 -16.18 -11.49 -16.85
CA ARG A 125 -16.65 -12.73 -17.46
C ARG A 125 -18.16 -12.94 -17.30
N THR A 126 -18.68 -12.67 -16.11
CA THR A 126 -20.12 -12.86 -15.79
C THR A 126 -21.03 -12.05 -16.72
N PRO A 127 -20.92 -10.72 -16.83
CA PRO A 127 -21.75 -9.93 -17.75
C PRO A 127 -21.49 -10.29 -19.21
N LEU A 128 -20.26 -10.66 -19.59
CA LEU A 128 -19.93 -11.07 -20.95
C LEU A 128 -20.63 -12.40 -21.33
N THR A 129 -20.64 -13.36 -20.40
CA THR A 129 -21.34 -14.64 -20.61
C THR A 129 -22.85 -14.44 -20.70
N SER A 130 -23.42 -13.61 -19.82
CA SER A 130 -24.84 -13.24 -19.87
C SER A 130 -25.20 -12.56 -21.21
N LEU A 131 -24.35 -11.62 -21.64
CA LEU A 131 -24.52 -10.92 -22.91
C LEU A 131 -24.45 -11.88 -24.09
N HIS A 132 -23.53 -12.82 -24.11
CA HIS A 132 -23.41 -13.84 -25.14
C HIS A 132 -24.68 -14.71 -25.21
N LEU A 133 -25.21 -15.14 -24.07
CA LEU A 133 -26.43 -15.92 -23.97
C LEU A 133 -27.65 -15.12 -24.51
N LEU A 134 -27.84 -13.87 -24.04
CA LEU A 134 -28.93 -13.02 -24.45
C LEU A 134 -28.92 -12.75 -25.97
N VAL A 135 -27.73 -12.47 -26.52
CA VAL A 135 -27.55 -12.24 -27.97
C VAL A 135 -27.85 -13.52 -28.77
N SER A 136 -27.51 -14.71 -28.25
CA SER A 136 -27.82 -15.98 -28.94
C SER A 136 -29.32 -16.32 -29.00
N LEU A 137 -30.09 -15.79 -28.03
CA LEU A 137 -31.55 -15.99 -27.98
C LEU A 137 -32.33 -14.98 -28.86
N LEU A 138 -31.77 -13.82 -29.18
CA LEU A 138 -32.44 -12.78 -29.97
C LEU A 138 -32.88 -13.19 -31.40
N PRO A 139 -32.14 -14.07 -32.13
CA PRO A 139 -32.52 -14.51 -33.47
C PRO A 139 -33.66 -15.54 -33.52
N GLU A 140 -34.11 -16.08 -32.37
CA GLU A 140 -35.20 -17.06 -32.38
C GLU A 140 -36.45 -16.50 -33.02
N ALA A 141 -36.99 -17.24 -34.03
CA ALA A 141 -38.12 -16.78 -34.87
C ALA A 141 -39.39 -16.60 -34.05
N ASP A 142 -39.63 -17.44 -33.04
CA ASP A 142 -40.82 -17.44 -32.20
C ASP A 142 -40.69 -16.59 -30.93
N LEU A 143 -39.62 -15.77 -30.80
CA LEU A 143 -39.42 -14.93 -29.63
C LEU A 143 -40.44 -13.78 -29.58
N PRO A 144 -41.31 -13.70 -28.54
CA PRO A 144 -42.25 -12.61 -28.37
C PRO A 144 -41.59 -11.24 -28.37
N THR A 145 -42.21 -10.23 -28.95
CA THR A 145 -41.65 -8.87 -29.02
C THR A 145 -41.30 -8.30 -27.67
N GLU A 146 -42.12 -8.56 -26.66
CA GLU A 146 -41.86 -8.13 -25.27
C GLU A 146 -40.57 -8.72 -24.71
N LYS A 147 -40.33 -10.03 -24.90
CA LYS A 147 -39.09 -10.70 -24.49
C LYS A 147 -37.86 -10.18 -25.24
N ARG A 148 -38.03 -9.88 -26.53
CA ARG A 148 -36.94 -9.29 -27.33
C ARG A 148 -36.54 -7.92 -26.80
N VAL A 149 -37.50 -7.07 -26.44
CA VAL A 149 -37.23 -5.76 -25.83
C VAL A 149 -36.58 -5.94 -24.47
N GLN A 150 -37.03 -6.89 -23.66
CA GLN A 150 -36.43 -7.20 -22.36
C GLN A 150 -34.97 -7.63 -22.53
N TYR A 151 -34.68 -8.59 -23.44
CA TYR A 151 -33.29 -9.07 -23.66
C TYR A 151 -32.36 -7.95 -24.17
N LEU A 152 -32.85 -7.06 -25.04
CA LEU A 152 -32.12 -5.89 -25.50
C LEU A 152 -31.81 -4.94 -24.32
N HIS A 153 -32.77 -4.74 -23.42
CA HIS A 153 -32.57 -3.92 -22.23
C HIS A 153 -31.51 -4.53 -21.29
N GLU A 154 -31.58 -5.84 -21.04
CA GLU A 154 -30.61 -6.57 -20.27
C GLU A 154 -29.22 -6.53 -20.91
N CYS A 155 -29.11 -6.70 -22.24
CA CYS A 155 -27.87 -6.52 -22.98
C CYS A 155 -27.24 -5.13 -22.73
N LYS A 156 -28.05 -4.08 -22.82
CA LYS A 156 -27.61 -2.70 -22.56
C LYS A 156 -27.11 -2.52 -21.12
N GLN A 157 -27.77 -3.12 -20.14
CA GLN A 157 -27.34 -3.09 -18.74
C GLN A 157 -25.98 -3.76 -18.57
N GLN A 158 -25.77 -4.96 -19.15
CA GLN A 158 -24.50 -5.67 -19.07
C GLN A 158 -23.35 -4.90 -19.73
N LEU A 159 -23.60 -4.27 -20.89
CA LEU A 159 -22.62 -3.41 -21.56
C LEU A 159 -22.25 -2.20 -20.68
N SER A 160 -23.25 -1.51 -20.12
CA SER A 160 -23.02 -0.38 -19.23
C SER A 160 -22.22 -0.78 -17.98
N ARG A 161 -22.44 -1.99 -17.45
CA ARG A 161 -21.67 -2.55 -16.34
C ARG A 161 -20.21 -2.75 -16.71
N ILE A 162 -19.93 -3.38 -17.86
CA ILE A 162 -18.56 -3.59 -18.35
C ILE A 162 -17.86 -2.25 -18.57
N GLN A 163 -18.55 -1.29 -19.20
CA GLN A 163 -18.02 0.04 -19.43
C GLN A 163 -17.65 0.72 -18.11
N TRP A 164 -18.53 0.70 -17.12
CA TRP A 164 -18.27 1.28 -15.81
C TRP A 164 -17.05 0.64 -15.10
N ILE A 165 -16.92 -0.71 -15.18
CA ILE A 165 -15.76 -1.43 -14.63
C ILE A 165 -14.47 -0.90 -15.27
N THR A 166 -14.41 -0.86 -16.61
CA THR A 166 -13.21 -0.45 -17.34
C THR A 166 -12.84 1.01 -17.10
N GLU A 167 -13.81 1.92 -17.05
CA GLU A 167 -13.60 3.33 -16.75
C GLU A 167 -13.07 3.54 -15.31
N THR A 168 -13.66 2.83 -14.34
CA THR A 168 -13.25 2.91 -12.94
C THR A 168 -11.82 2.40 -12.74
N LEU A 169 -11.46 1.30 -13.41
CA LEU A 169 -10.09 0.77 -13.40
C LEU A 169 -9.09 1.73 -14.01
N LEU A 170 -9.44 2.34 -15.15
CA LEU A 170 -8.57 3.33 -15.77
C LEU A 170 -8.36 4.54 -14.87
N LYS A 171 -9.40 4.97 -14.12
CA LYS A 171 -9.28 6.05 -13.14
C LYS A 171 -8.36 5.67 -11.98
N LEU A 172 -8.51 4.47 -11.42
CA LEU A 172 -7.62 3.97 -10.37
C LEU A 172 -6.18 3.87 -10.85
N SER A 173 -5.96 3.31 -12.04
CA SER A 173 -4.62 3.22 -12.63
C SER A 173 -3.95 4.58 -12.83
N LYS A 174 -4.72 5.60 -13.22
CA LYS A 174 -4.20 6.98 -13.35
C LYS A 174 -3.84 7.60 -12.00
N LEU A 175 -4.63 7.32 -10.96
CA LEU A 175 -4.35 7.78 -9.60
C LEU A 175 -3.09 7.11 -9.05
N ASP A 176 -2.95 5.79 -9.21
CA ASP A 176 -1.77 5.02 -8.78
C ASP A 176 -0.47 5.49 -9.44
N ALA A 177 -0.55 5.87 -10.72
CA ALA A 177 0.58 6.38 -11.47
C ALA A 177 0.90 7.87 -11.21
N ASP A 178 0.18 8.52 -10.29
CA ASP A 178 0.31 9.96 -9.98
C ASP A 178 0.20 10.87 -11.23
N THR A 179 -0.54 10.39 -12.25
CA THR A 179 -0.67 11.08 -13.54
C THR A 179 -1.85 12.05 -13.58
N VAL A 180 -2.72 12.00 -12.56
CA VAL A 180 -3.89 12.87 -12.45
C VAL A 180 -3.46 14.26 -11.99
N ARG A 181 -3.82 15.26 -12.77
CA ARG A 181 -3.64 16.67 -12.39
C ARG A 181 -4.98 17.22 -11.88
N PHE A 182 -5.15 17.24 -10.57
CA PHE A 182 -6.32 17.86 -9.95
C PHE A 182 -6.33 19.38 -10.17
N ARG A 183 -7.53 19.93 -10.37
CA ARG A 183 -7.78 21.37 -10.51
C ARG A 183 -8.68 21.82 -9.38
N PRO A 184 -8.10 22.13 -8.20
CA PRO A 184 -8.90 22.54 -7.07
C PRO A 184 -9.51 23.92 -7.33
N GLU A 185 -10.80 24.05 -7.05
CA GLU A 185 -11.55 25.28 -7.10
C GLU A 185 -12.43 25.41 -5.85
N PRO A 186 -12.73 26.64 -5.38
CA PRO A 186 -13.63 26.81 -4.25
C PRO A 186 -15.07 26.49 -4.68
N ILE A 187 -15.70 25.55 -3.98
CA ILE A 187 -17.04 25.04 -4.30
C ILE A 187 -17.85 24.89 -3.02
N GLU A 188 -19.11 25.28 -3.04
CA GLU A 188 -20.05 25.03 -1.95
C GLU A 188 -20.32 23.53 -1.80
N ALA A 189 -20.26 23.04 -0.56
CA ALA A 189 -20.51 21.63 -0.25
C ALA A 189 -21.87 21.16 -0.74
N LYS A 190 -22.91 21.99 -0.56
CA LYS A 190 -24.27 21.69 -1.03
C LYS A 190 -24.34 21.45 -2.53
N ALA A 191 -23.61 22.24 -3.32
CA ALA A 191 -23.57 22.10 -4.78
C ALA A 191 -22.89 20.77 -5.18
N LEU A 192 -21.77 20.39 -4.54
CA LEU A 192 -21.10 19.11 -4.75
C LEU A 192 -22.00 17.91 -4.41
N ILE A 193 -22.61 17.95 -3.23
CA ILE A 193 -23.50 16.88 -2.75
C ILE A 193 -24.72 16.74 -3.69
N GLY A 194 -25.31 17.87 -4.11
CA GLY A 194 -26.44 17.87 -5.05
C GLY A 194 -26.07 17.24 -6.38
N GLN A 195 -24.91 17.58 -6.96
CA GLN A 195 -24.43 16.99 -8.21
C GLN A 195 -24.15 15.49 -8.07
N ALA A 196 -23.57 15.06 -6.93
CA ALA A 196 -23.29 13.64 -6.67
C ALA A 196 -24.58 12.81 -6.50
N ALA A 197 -25.62 13.40 -5.93
CA ALA A 197 -26.90 12.73 -5.69
C ALA A 197 -27.81 12.67 -6.95
N GLU A 198 -27.66 13.59 -7.90
CA GLU A 198 -28.55 13.72 -9.08
C GLU A 198 -28.70 12.42 -9.86
N PRO A 199 -27.65 11.64 -10.19
CA PRO A 199 -27.80 10.36 -10.90
C PRO A 199 -28.54 9.28 -10.11
N LEU A 200 -28.61 9.43 -8.78
CA LEU A 200 -29.20 8.46 -7.86
C LEU A 200 -30.67 8.79 -7.52
N ARG A 201 -31.13 10.01 -7.82
CA ARG A 201 -32.42 10.55 -7.38
C ARG A 201 -33.58 9.64 -7.72
N ILE A 202 -33.72 9.23 -8.98
CA ILE A 202 -34.83 8.36 -9.43
C ILE A 202 -34.81 7.02 -8.69
N ARG A 203 -33.61 6.45 -8.46
CA ARG A 203 -33.49 5.18 -7.74
C ARG A 203 -33.85 5.32 -6.25
N MET A 204 -33.47 6.44 -5.63
CA MET A 204 -33.86 6.77 -4.26
C MET A 204 -35.37 6.97 -4.13
N GLU A 205 -36.00 7.68 -5.06
CA GLU A 205 -37.45 7.85 -5.13
C GLU A 205 -38.19 6.51 -5.28
N LEU A 206 -37.72 5.63 -6.18
CA LEU A 206 -38.30 4.29 -6.37
C LEU A 206 -38.17 3.39 -5.14
N LYS A 207 -37.14 3.59 -4.33
CA LYS A 207 -36.95 2.90 -3.03
C LYS A 207 -37.58 3.65 -1.85
N GLU A 208 -38.25 4.78 -2.09
CA GLU A 208 -38.80 5.65 -1.03
C GLU A 208 -37.74 6.12 -0.03
N ILE A 209 -36.46 6.24 -0.45
CA ILE A 209 -35.35 6.71 0.41
C ILE A 209 -35.31 8.23 0.41
N ALA A 210 -35.47 8.82 1.60
CA ALA A 210 -35.36 10.27 1.79
C ALA A 210 -33.89 10.71 1.86
N LEU A 211 -33.51 11.69 1.01
CA LEU A 211 -32.21 12.36 1.07
C LEU A 211 -32.36 13.72 1.79
N ALA A 212 -31.68 13.89 2.93
CA ALA A 212 -31.61 15.16 3.66
C ALA A 212 -30.19 15.73 3.53
N ILE A 213 -30.08 17.00 3.10
CA ILE A 213 -28.81 17.72 3.03
C ILE A 213 -28.83 18.88 4.02
N GLU A 214 -27.97 18.83 5.02
CA GLU A 214 -27.81 19.81 6.06
C GLU A 214 -26.45 20.51 5.87
N ASP A 215 -26.46 21.66 5.23
CA ASP A 215 -25.27 22.45 4.97
C ASP A 215 -25.37 23.81 5.68
N ARG A 216 -24.32 24.19 6.36
CA ARG A 216 -24.19 25.51 7.04
C ARG A 216 -23.36 26.51 6.23
N GLY A 217 -23.31 26.35 4.90
CA GLY A 217 -22.54 27.21 4.01
C GLY A 217 -21.08 26.80 3.91
N ALA A 218 -20.76 25.52 4.03
CA ALA A 218 -19.41 25.02 3.96
C ALA A 218 -18.84 25.10 2.52
N THR A 219 -17.58 25.57 2.40
CA THR A 219 -16.85 25.69 1.13
C THR A 219 -15.61 24.83 1.16
N LEU A 220 -15.38 24.07 0.07
CA LEU A 220 -14.21 23.21 -0.11
C LEU A 220 -13.37 23.72 -1.30
N SER A 221 -12.05 23.55 -1.21
CA SER A 221 -11.14 23.75 -2.35
C SER A 221 -10.72 22.38 -2.88
N VAL A 222 -11.42 21.89 -3.89
CA VAL A 222 -11.27 20.52 -4.41
C VAL A 222 -11.52 20.48 -5.92
N ASP A 223 -11.09 19.41 -6.59
CA ASP A 223 -11.48 19.15 -7.97
C ASP A 223 -12.94 18.67 -8.00
N ARG A 224 -13.79 19.46 -8.69
CA ARG A 224 -15.24 19.21 -8.77
C ARG A 224 -15.57 17.83 -9.29
N ALA A 225 -15.02 17.46 -10.44
CA ALA A 225 -15.40 16.23 -11.15
C ALA A 225 -15.02 14.98 -10.35
N TRP A 226 -13.82 14.95 -9.82
CA TRP A 226 -13.34 13.82 -9.02
C TRP A 226 -14.06 13.73 -7.67
N THR A 227 -14.33 14.85 -7.03
CA THR A 227 -15.02 14.86 -5.72
C THR A 227 -16.49 14.47 -5.86
N VAL A 228 -17.18 14.94 -6.91
CA VAL A 228 -18.55 14.50 -7.24
C VAL A 228 -18.60 13.01 -7.45
N GLU A 229 -17.64 12.43 -8.16
CA GLU A 229 -17.58 10.98 -8.38
C GLU A 229 -17.36 10.21 -7.06
N ALA A 230 -16.43 10.67 -6.23
CA ALA A 230 -16.18 10.06 -4.92
C ALA A 230 -17.45 10.09 -4.03
N LEU A 231 -18.11 11.23 -3.95
CA LEU A 231 -19.36 11.37 -3.20
C LEU A 231 -20.50 10.53 -3.79
N SER A 232 -20.61 10.44 -5.13
CA SER A 232 -21.62 9.62 -5.81
C SER A 232 -21.43 8.14 -5.48
N ASN A 233 -20.20 7.63 -5.43
CA ASN A 233 -19.92 6.25 -5.04
C ASN A 233 -20.31 5.97 -3.57
N ILE A 234 -20.06 6.92 -2.68
CA ILE A 234 -20.44 6.81 -1.26
C ILE A 234 -21.96 6.83 -1.12
N LEU A 235 -22.64 7.78 -1.76
CA LEU A 235 -24.11 7.89 -1.75
C LEU A 235 -24.77 6.65 -2.37
N LYS A 236 -24.19 6.11 -3.43
CA LYS A 236 -24.65 4.86 -4.05
C LYS A 236 -24.55 3.70 -3.05
N ASN A 237 -23.45 3.58 -2.35
CA ASN A 237 -23.27 2.55 -1.32
C ASN A 237 -24.33 2.68 -0.23
N CYS A 238 -24.53 3.89 0.31
CA CYS A 238 -25.59 4.15 1.30
C CYS A 238 -26.98 3.76 0.77
N MET A 239 -27.31 4.14 -0.47
CA MET A 239 -28.60 3.81 -1.10
C MET A 239 -28.80 2.30 -1.30
N GLU A 240 -27.75 1.57 -1.64
CA GLU A 240 -27.81 0.11 -1.83
C GLU A 240 -28.09 -0.62 -0.55
N HIS A 241 -27.56 -0.15 0.58
CA HIS A 241 -27.69 -0.78 1.91
C HIS A 241 -28.85 -0.21 2.76
N THR A 242 -29.48 0.88 2.32
CA THR A 242 -30.67 1.44 2.97
C THR A 242 -31.92 0.69 2.55
N GLN A 243 -32.74 0.30 3.54
CA GLN A 243 -34.03 -0.33 3.29
C GLN A 243 -35.04 0.66 2.66
N PRO A 244 -36.04 0.18 1.91
CA PRO A 244 -37.13 1.04 1.42
C PRO A 244 -37.78 1.83 2.58
N GLY A 245 -38.06 3.11 2.33
CA GLY A 245 -38.58 4.03 3.35
C GLY A 245 -37.52 4.60 4.32
N GLY A 246 -36.24 4.22 4.14
CA GLY A 246 -35.15 4.72 4.96
C GLY A 246 -34.71 6.14 4.60
N ARG A 247 -33.59 6.57 5.21
CA ARG A 247 -33.07 7.93 5.03
C ARG A 247 -31.57 7.93 4.86
N ILE A 248 -31.08 8.83 4.01
CA ILE A 248 -29.68 9.21 3.89
C ILE A 248 -29.56 10.69 4.29
N THR A 249 -28.71 10.97 5.27
CA THR A 249 -28.46 12.34 5.74
C THR A 249 -27.02 12.72 5.39
N VAL A 250 -26.85 13.86 4.75
CA VAL A 250 -25.52 14.40 4.44
C VAL A 250 -25.38 15.74 5.16
N THR A 251 -24.44 15.83 6.07
CA THR A 251 -24.12 17.07 6.77
C THR A 251 -22.79 17.63 6.26
N ALA A 252 -22.71 18.94 6.09
CA ALA A 252 -21.50 19.65 5.77
C ALA A 252 -21.23 20.73 6.81
N GLU A 253 -20.01 20.70 7.37
CA GLU A 253 -19.56 21.65 8.38
C GLU A 253 -18.17 22.21 8.01
N GLU A 254 -17.97 23.48 8.27
CA GLU A 254 -16.71 24.17 8.03
C GLU A 254 -16.15 24.71 9.32
N SER A 255 -14.85 24.53 9.51
CA SER A 255 -14.06 25.14 10.59
C SER A 255 -12.87 25.92 10.01
N PRO A 256 -12.14 26.68 10.83
CA PRO A 256 -10.93 27.35 10.36
C PRO A 256 -9.84 26.40 9.81
N VAL A 257 -9.82 25.15 10.24
CA VAL A 257 -8.75 24.18 9.92
C VAL A 257 -9.19 23.06 8.99
N PHE A 258 -10.49 22.79 8.87
CA PHE A 258 -11.02 21.73 7.99
C PHE A 258 -12.42 22.07 7.46
N CYS A 259 -12.80 21.39 6.40
CA CYS A 259 -14.18 21.19 6.00
C CYS A 259 -14.50 19.69 6.06
N ARG A 260 -15.65 19.33 6.65
CA ARG A 260 -16.08 17.95 6.87
C ARG A 260 -17.43 17.71 6.21
N ILE A 261 -17.52 16.62 5.45
CA ILE A 261 -18.77 16.09 4.93
C ILE A 261 -19.01 14.74 5.61
N THR A 262 -20.17 14.59 6.24
CA THR A 262 -20.57 13.32 6.85
C THR A 262 -21.81 12.80 6.13
N VAL A 263 -21.72 11.57 5.63
CA VAL A 263 -22.84 10.85 4.98
C VAL A 263 -23.26 9.72 5.92
N SER A 264 -24.51 9.70 6.35
CA SER A 264 -25.05 8.68 7.24
C SER A 264 -26.32 8.10 6.62
N ASP A 265 -26.49 6.79 6.71
CA ASP A 265 -27.71 6.09 6.30
C ASP A 265 -28.40 5.39 7.49
N THR A 266 -29.62 4.93 7.25
CA THR A 266 -30.40 4.16 8.23
C THR A 266 -30.46 2.67 7.85
N GLY A 267 -29.45 2.18 7.15
CA GLY A 267 -29.35 0.79 6.72
C GLY A 267 -28.85 -0.15 7.81
N THR A 268 -28.29 -1.29 7.40
CA THR A 268 -27.79 -2.32 8.31
C THR A 268 -26.44 -1.98 8.94
N GLY A 269 -25.73 -0.98 8.40
CA GLY A 269 -24.35 -0.69 8.80
C GLY A 269 -23.35 -1.75 8.30
N PHE A 270 -22.15 -1.70 8.86
CA PHE A 270 -21.05 -2.62 8.56
C PHE A 270 -20.90 -3.66 9.66
N GLU A 271 -20.55 -4.88 9.30
CA GLU A 271 -20.03 -5.84 10.27
C GLU A 271 -18.70 -5.31 10.84
N PRO A 272 -18.40 -5.54 12.13
CA PRO A 272 -17.14 -5.06 12.73
C PRO A 272 -15.89 -5.52 12.00
N GLU A 273 -15.93 -6.73 11.43
CA GLU A 273 -14.83 -7.32 10.65
C GLU A 273 -14.61 -6.59 9.31
N ASP A 274 -15.67 -6.05 8.72
CA ASP A 274 -15.63 -5.39 7.41
C ASP A 274 -15.06 -3.95 7.49
N LEU A 275 -15.21 -3.27 8.65
CA LEU A 275 -14.84 -1.85 8.79
C LEU A 275 -13.39 -1.52 8.42
N GLY A 276 -12.46 -2.43 8.69
CA GLY A 276 -11.06 -2.28 8.33
C GLY A 276 -10.80 -2.37 6.83
N HIS A 277 -11.70 -3.02 6.09
CA HIS A 277 -11.48 -3.45 4.71
C HIS A 277 -12.38 -2.77 3.67
N VAL A 278 -13.41 -2.00 4.10
CA VAL A 278 -14.42 -1.40 3.19
C VAL A 278 -13.84 -0.52 2.09
N PHE A 279 -12.64 0.01 2.27
CA PHE A 279 -11.93 0.81 1.28
C PHE A 279 -10.86 0.03 0.49
N GLU A 280 -10.71 -1.27 0.76
CA GLU A 280 -9.82 -2.11 -0.03
C GLU A 280 -10.43 -2.39 -1.40
N ARG A 281 -9.57 -2.50 -2.40
CA ARG A 281 -10.01 -2.77 -3.78
C ARG A 281 -10.56 -4.19 -3.85
N PHE A 282 -11.71 -4.32 -4.52
CA PHE A 282 -12.43 -5.58 -4.71
C PHE A 282 -13.00 -6.21 -3.45
N TYR A 283 -12.85 -5.55 -2.30
CA TYR A 283 -13.44 -6.04 -1.08
C TYR A 283 -14.97 -5.95 -1.13
N ARG A 284 -15.61 -7.03 -0.74
CA ARG A 284 -17.07 -7.16 -0.65
C ARG A 284 -17.41 -7.74 0.72
N GLY A 285 -18.06 -6.95 1.56
CA GLY A 285 -18.60 -7.43 2.83
C GLY A 285 -19.64 -8.54 2.64
N LYS A 286 -19.94 -9.27 3.70
CA LYS A 286 -20.89 -10.40 3.69
C LYS A 286 -22.28 -10.01 3.16
N ASN A 287 -22.70 -8.76 3.35
CA ASN A 287 -24.00 -8.21 2.96
C ASN A 287 -23.93 -7.37 1.67
N ALA A 288 -22.85 -7.51 0.88
CA ALA A 288 -22.69 -6.73 -0.35
C ALA A 288 -23.78 -7.08 -1.38
N ALA A 289 -24.33 -6.06 -2.05
CA ALA A 289 -25.26 -6.26 -3.14
C ALA A 289 -24.63 -7.12 -4.26
N ASN A 290 -25.42 -7.98 -4.91
CA ASN A 290 -24.94 -8.90 -5.94
C ASN A 290 -24.19 -8.18 -7.08
N ASP A 291 -24.53 -6.93 -7.34
CA ASP A 291 -23.97 -6.10 -8.40
C ASP A 291 -22.76 -5.26 -7.97
N SER A 292 -22.42 -5.24 -6.67
CA SER A 292 -21.27 -4.46 -6.19
C SER A 292 -19.95 -5.15 -6.55
N ILE A 293 -18.97 -4.39 -7.02
CA ILE A 293 -17.65 -4.90 -7.46
C ILE A 293 -16.56 -4.63 -6.41
N GLY A 294 -16.87 -3.81 -5.40
CA GLY A 294 -15.90 -3.44 -4.37
C GLY A 294 -14.83 -2.43 -4.82
N ILE A 295 -15.10 -1.66 -5.90
CA ILE A 295 -14.13 -0.68 -6.42
C ILE A 295 -14.54 0.76 -6.06
N GLY A 296 -15.82 1.03 -5.89
CA GLY A 296 -16.33 2.40 -5.74
C GLY A 296 -15.81 3.12 -4.49
N LEU A 297 -15.83 2.46 -3.33
CA LEU A 297 -15.31 3.04 -2.08
C LEU A 297 -13.78 3.18 -2.10
N ALA A 298 -13.07 2.22 -2.71
CA ALA A 298 -11.62 2.31 -2.91
C ALA A 298 -11.27 3.53 -3.77
N LEU A 299 -11.97 3.74 -4.91
CA LEU A 299 -11.78 4.94 -5.73
C LEU A 299 -12.06 6.22 -4.93
N SER A 300 -13.14 6.23 -4.12
CA SER A 300 -13.47 7.40 -3.30
C SER A 300 -12.34 7.74 -2.32
N ARG A 301 -11.75 6.75 -1.66
CA ARG A 301 -10.61 6.93 -0.75
C ARG A 301 -9.39 7.50 -1.47
N GLU A 302 -9.03 6.93 -2.62
CA GLU A 302 -7.88 7.40 -3.41
C GLU A 302 -8.07 8.85 -3.89
N VAL A 303 -9.25 9.17 -4.42
CA VAL A 303 -9.58 10.53 -4.87
C VAL A 303 -9.52 11.55 -3.73
N ILE A 304 -10.05 11.21 -2.56
CA ILE A 304 -10.05 12.09 -1.39
C ILE A 304 -8.62 12.25 -0.86
N ALA A 305 -7.85 11.16 -0.75
CA ALA A 305 -6.47 11.18 -0.27
C ALA A 305 -5.55 11.97 -1.21
N ALA A 306 -5.67 11.78 -2.53
CA ALA A 306 -4.89 12.50 -3.53
C ALA A 306 -5.15 14.02 -3.53
N GLN A 307 -6.27 14.47 -2.96
CA GLN A 307 -6.59 15.88 -2.74
C GLN A 307 -6.28 16.36 -1.30
N GLY A 308 -5.50 15.59 -0.53
CA GLY A 308 -5.10 15.94 0.84
C GLY A 308 -6.20 15.78 1.89
N GLY A 309 -7.27 15.06 1.56
CA GLY A 309 -8.35 14.73 2.49
C GLY A 309 -8.20 13.35 3.13
N THR A 310 -9.10 13.05 4.05
CA THR A 310 -9.22 11.73 4.69
C THR A 310 -10.68 11.26 4.66
N ILE A 311 -10.88 9.95 4.58
CA ILE A 311 -12.19 9.32 4.70
C ILE A 311 -12.14 8.19 5.71
N VAL A 312 -13.16 8.10 6.56
CA VAL A 312 -13.33 7.05 7.57
C VAL A 312 -14.75 6.52 7.48
N ALA A 313 -14.90 5.20 7.54
CA ALA A 313 -16.19 4.53 7.67
C ALA A 313 -16.38 4.03 9.09
N LYS A 314 -17.58 4.16 9.61
CA LYS A 314 -17.98 3.63 10.92
C LYS A 314 -19.49 3.35 10.94
N ASN A 315 -19.97 2.67 11.94
CA ASN A 315 -21.41 2.57 12.19
C ASN A 315 -21.89 3.82 12.94
N ALA A 316 -23.06 4.32 12.55
CA ALA A 316 -23.70 5.43 13.24
C ALA A 316 -24.29 4.97 14.57
N ASP A 317 -24.29 5.82 15.59
CA ASP A 317 -24.86 5.51 16.93
C ASP A 317 -26.37 5.21 16.84
N THR A 318 -27.04 5.77 15.84
CA THR A 318 -28.48 5.57 15.56
C THR A 318 -28.78 4.35 14.69
N GLY A 319 -27.76 3.57 14.35
CA GLY A 319 -27.81 2.49 13.36
C GLY A 319 -27.49 2.97 11.94
N GLY A 320 -27.05 2.02 11.07
CA GLY A 320 -26.64 2.30 9.71
C GLY A 320 -25.16 2.64 9.58
N ALA A 321 -24.71 2.87 8.33
CA ALA A 321 -23.34 3.25 8.05
C ALA A 321 -23.15 4.78 8.10
N GLN A 322 -21.93 5.19 8.47
CA GLN A 322 -21.52 6.58 8.44
C GLN A 322 -20.15 6.71 7.81
N PHE A 323 -20.03 7.59 6.82
CA PHE A 323 -18.78 7.99 6.19
C PHE A 323 -18.43 9.43 6.58
N VAL A 324 -17.23 9.63 7.11
CA VAL A 324 -16.72 10.94 7.50
C VAL A 324 -15.58 11.33 6.59
N ILE A 325 -15.76 12.36 5.78
CA ILE A 325 -14.79 12.90 4.83
C ILE A 325 -14.29 14.23 5.38
N THR A 326 -12.99 14.40 5.48
CA THR A 326 -12.38 15.64 6.00
C THR A 326 -11.33 16.15 5.03
N PHE A 327 -11.48 17.40 4.57
CA PHE A 327 -10.48 18.11 3.81
C PHE A 327 -9.85 19.18 4.72
N TYR A 328 -8.54 19.17 4.84
CA TYR A 328 -7.80 20.11 5.67
C TYR A 328 -7.51 21.38 4.88
N LYS A 329 -7.69 22.52 5.54
CA LYS A 329 -7.32 23.82 4.98
C LYS A 329 -5.82 24.02 5.21
N ALA A 330 -5.12 24.55 4.19
CA ALA A 330 -3.75 25.00 4.39
C ALA A 330 -3.74 26.07 5.49
N VAL A 331 -3.07 25.82 6.59
CA VAL A 331 -2.80 26.82 7.61
C VAL A 331 -1.75 27.74 7.00
N LEU A 332 -2.16 28.98 6.69
CA LEU A 332 -1.28 30.04 6.22
C LEU A 332 -0.37 30.52 7.37
#